data_0993934c338c752cc338973a8f7309ad
#
_entry.id   0993934c338c752cc338973a8f7309ad
#
_cell.length_a   1.000
_cell.length_b   1.000
_cell.length_c   1.000
_cell.angle_alpha   90.00
_cell.angle_beta   90.00
_cell.angle_gamma   90.00
#
_symmetry.space_group_name_H-M   'P 1'
#
loop_
_entity.id
_entity.type
_entity.pdbx_description
1 polymer ?
#
loop_
_entity_poly.entity_id
_entity_poly.type
_entity_poly.pdbx_seq_one_letter_code
_entity_poly.pdbx_strand_id
1 'polypeptide(L)'
;MLFTLYLSQERQSGQIPITDEQGQPFGAIRGNLDNPNHTLYLIDTTGAEIGRLFSDGTGLINSYTIDVIYHSLVHVEKVNSHQVNLLYITRLNYWVNGSIKQGSYAFRSGVKKVASVKTTVADKGVTLTCQIDREEDIPFILLIAVLFTQWHVTPLKLPDFPPLMNRRRTAGNTSFFKLLLPCGRKRGRR
;
A
#
# COMPACT_ATOMS: atom_id res chain seq x y z
N MET A 1 0.21 10.15 13.43
CA MET A 1 -0.06 11.49 12.85
C MET A 1 -1.04 11.33 11.71
N LEU A 2 -1.97 12.25 11.58
CA LEU A 2 -3.01 12.20 10.55
C LEU A 2 -2.86 13.42 9.64
N PHE A 3 -2.91 13.20 8.33
CA PHE A 3 -2.84 14.25 7.31
C PHE A 3 -4.02 14.12 6.36
N THR A 4 -4.56 15.26 5.93
CA THR A 4 -5.64 15.33 4.95
C THR A 4 -5.17 16.12 3.72
N LEU A 5 -5.28 15.52 2.54
CA LEU A 5 -4.95 16.11 1.24
C LEU A 5 -6.24 16.39 0.48
N TYR A 6 -6.39 17.59 -0.05
CA TYR A 6 -7.61 18.07 -0.72
C TYR A 6 -7.44 18.04 -2.24
N LEU A 7 -7.67 16.88 -2.87
CA LEU A 7 -7.45 16.67 -4.30
C LEU A 7 -8.30 17.57 -5.21
N SER A 8 -9.51 17.89 -4.78
CA SER A 8 -10.42 18.72 -5.59
C SER A 8 -9.98 20.17 -5.72
N GLN A 9 -9.11 20.63 -4.85
CA GLN A 9 -8.59 22.00 -4.90
C GLN A 9 -7.47 22.19 -5.91
N GLU A 10 -6.84 21.12 -6.35
CA GLU A 10 -5.79 21.15 -7.37
C GLU A 10 -6.27 21.81 -8.67
N ARG A 11 -7.48 21.47 -9.13
CA ARG A 11 -8.05 22.04 -10.35
C ARG A 11 -8.23 23.56 -10.30
N GLN A 12 -8.34 24.11 -9.10
CA GLN A 12 -8.53 25.56 -8.90
C GLN A 12 -7.21 26.29 -8.68
N SER A 13 -6.27 25.67 -7.96
CA SER A 13 -5.03 26.32 -7.51
C SER A 13 -3.75 25.75 -8.11
N GLY A 14 -3.81 24.61 -8.81
CA GLY A 14 -2.62 23.86 -9.27
C GLY A 14 -1.83 23.24 -8.11
N GLN A 15 -2.43 23.16 -6.92
CA GLN A 15 -1.81 22.61 -5.72
C GLN A 15 -2.82 21.78 -4.93
N ILE A 16 -2.31 20.73 -4.26
CA ILE A 16 -3.07 19.91 -3.32
C ILE A 16 -2.69 20.37 -1.91
N PRO A 17 -3.51 21.15 -1.22
CA PRO A 17 -3.24 21.53 0.15
C PRO A 17 -3.25 20.32 1.09
N ILE A 18 -2.39 20.37 2.10
CA ILE A 18 -2.25 19.34 3.13
C ILE A 18 -2.46 20.00 4.48
N THR A 19 -3.33 19.40 5.29
CA THR A 19 -3.53 19.80 6.69
C THR A 19 -3.17 18.65 7.63
N ASP A 20 -2.77 19.00 8.83
CA ASP A 20 -2.54 18.06 9.92
C ASP A 20 -3.85 17.64 10.61
N GLU A 21 -3.74 16.91 11.71
CA GLU A 21 -4.84 16.40 12.51
C GLU A 21 -5.67 17.52 13.15
N GLN A 22 -5.06 18.67 13.43
CA GLN A 22 -5.71 19.86 13.99
C GLN A 22 -6.31 20.77 12.90
N GLY A 23 -6.18 20.40 11.62
CA GLY A 23 -6.61 21.20 10.48
C GLY A 23 -5.65 22.37 10.16
N GLN A 24 -4.46 22.41 10.78
CA GLN A 24 -3.47 23.41 10.49
C GLN A 24 -2.78 23.11 9.15
N PRO A 25 -2.40 24.12 8.36
CA PRO A 25 -1.65 23.93 7.14
C PRO A 25 -0.30 23.23 7.43
N PHE A 26 -0.04 22.11 6.78
CA PHE A 26 1.24 21.41 6.81
C PHE A 26 2.11 21.79 5.62
N GLY A 27 1.48 22.00 4.45
CA GLY A 27 2.14 22.28 3.19
C GLY A 27 1.22 21.99 2.01
N ALA A 28 1.80 21.77 0.84
CA ALA A 28 1.05 21.39 -0.35
C ALA A 28 1.87 20.49 -1.29
N ILE A 29 1.17 19.71 -2.13
CA ILE A 29 1.79 19.05 -3.28
C ILE A 29 1.45 19.84 -4.53
N ARG A 30 2.48 20.22 -5.28
CA ARG A 30 2.41 20.94 -6.54
C ARG A 30 2.79 20.02 -7.68
N GLY A 31 2.06 20.05 -8.78
CA GLY A 31 2.31 19.25 -9.97
C GLY A 31 1.05 19.00 -10.77
N ASN A 32 1.19 18.32 -11.90
CA ASN A 32 0.05 17.99 -12.75
C ASN A 32 -0.39 16.55 -12.48
N LEU A 33 -1.54 16.37 -11.85
CA LEU A 33 -2.11 15.04 -11.54
C LEU A 33 -2.57 14.30 -12.81
N ASP A 34 -2.89 15.03 -13.89
CA ASP A 34 -3.37 14.40 -15.14
C ASP A 34 -2.22 13.79 -15.96
N ASN A 35 -0.97 14.11 -15.63
CA ASN A 35 0.19 13.56 -16.31
C ASN A 35 1.14 12.82 -15.35
N PRO A 36 1.12 11.48 -15.35
CA PRO A 36 1.94 10.67 -14.45
C PRO A 36 3.44 10.79 -14.68
N ASN A 37 3.86 11.42 -15.80
CA ASN A 37 5.28 11.66 -16.07
C ASN A 37 5.76 13.02 -15.55
N HIS A 38 4.87 13.83 -14.99
CA HIS A 38 5.23 15.09 -14.35
C HIS A 38 5.82 14.87 -12.95
N THR A 39 6.74 15.75 -12.60
CA THR A 39 7.30 15.80 -11.24
C THR A 39 6.26 16.37 -10.29
N LEU A 40 6.07 15.69 -9.15
CA LEU A 40 5.31 16.20 -8.02
C LEU A 40 6.30 16.77 -7.00
N TYR A 41 6.01 17.97 -6.50
CA TYR A 41 6.81 18.64 -5.48
C TYR A 41 6.02 18.74 -4.19
N LEU A 42 6.58 18.26 -3.10
CA LEU A 42 6.08 18.54 -1.76
C LEU A 42 6.74 19.81 -1.26
N ILE A 43 5.95 20.82 -0.93
CA ILE A 43 6.40 22.10 -0.42
C ILE A 43 5.83 22.33 1.00
N ASP A 44 6.58 23.04 1.82
CA ASP A 44 6.12 23.48 3.14
C ASP A 44 5.19 24.70 3.07
N THR A 45 4.79 25.21 4.23
CA THR A 45 3.92 26.40 4.36
C THR A 45 4.60 27.68 3.89
N THR A 46 5.93 27.72 3.79
CA THR A 46 6.70 28.87 3.27
C THR A 46 6.88 28.80 1.76
N GLY A 47 6.54 27.65 1.13
CA GLY A 47 6.74 27.38 -0.28
C GLY A 47 8.11 26.75 -0.59
N ALA A 48 8.90 26.44 0.42
CA ALA A 48 10.17 25.72 0.23
C ALA A 48 9.93 24.25 -0.10
N GLU A 49 10.74 23.69 -1.02
CA GLU A 49 10.66 22.28 -1.39
C GLU A 49 11.16 21.41 -0.24
N ILE A 50 10.33 20.42 0.17
CA ILE A 50 10.70 19.38 1.12
C ILE A 50 11.19 18.13 0.36
N GLY A 51 10.59 17.85 -0.77
CA GLY A 51 10.91 16.70 -1.60
C GLY A 51 10.12 16.66 -2.88
N ARG A 52 10.52 15.74 -3.76
CA ARG A 52 9.91 15.57 -5.09
C ARG A 52 9.81 14.12 -5.48
N LEU A 53 8.84 13.82 -6.33
CA LEU A 53 8.64 12.53 -6.96
C LEU A 53 8.61 12.72 -8.47
N PHE A 54 9.41 11.94 -9.20
CA PHE A 54 9.48 12.01 -10.66
C PHE A 54 9.59 10.61 -11.28
N SER A 55 9.17 10.49 -12.54
CA SER A 55 9.29 9.26 -13.31
C SER A 55 10.72 9.07 -13.82
N ASP A 56 11.25 7.87 -13.69
CA ASP A 56 12.59 7.53 -14.20
C ASP A 56 12.63 7.37 -15.73
N GLY A 57 11.50 7.44 -16.42
CA GLY A 57 11.35 7.72 -17.87
C GLY A 57 11.97 6.75 -18.89
N THR A 58 12.67 5.69 -18.48
CA THR A 58 13.54 4.91 -19.37
C THR A 58 13.16 3.44 -19.56
N GLY A 59 12.04 2.98 -19.01
CA GLY A 59 11.73 1.55 -19.01
C GLY A 59 10.31 1.18 -19.43
N LEU A 60 10.14 -0.09 -19.82
CA LEU A 60 8.85 -0.76 -19.96
C LEU A 60 8.08 -0.87 -18.62
N ILE A 61 8.73 -0.53 -17.52
CA ILE A 61 8.19 -0.54 -16.16
C ILE A 61 8.15 0.90 -15.69
N ASN A 62 6.95 1.38 -15.34
CA ASN A 62 6.81 2.70 -14.72
C ASN A 62 7.42 2.63 -13.32
N SER A 63 8.64 3.11 -13.18
CA SER A 63 9.32 3.33 -11.91
C SER A 63 9.36 4.82 -11.60
N TYR A 64 9.29 5.14 -10.31
CA TYR A 64 9.35 6.51 -9.85
C TYR A 64 10.40 6.64 -8.77
N THR A 65 11.11 7.75 -8.80
CA THR A 65 12.10 8.11 -7.79
C THR A 65 11.55 9.22 -6.91
N ILE A 66 11.76 9.07 -5.61
CA ILE A 66 11.44 10.08 -4.60
C ILE A 66 12.75 10.59 -4.02
N ASP A 67 12.93 11.89 -4.10
CA ASP A 67 14.05 12.64 -3.56
C ASP A 67 13.51 13.55 -2.45
N VAL A 68 13.92 13.31 -1.22
CA VAL A 68 13.55 14.11 -0.04
C VAL A 68 14.82 14.69 0.56
N ILE A 69 14.77 15.96 0.90
CA ILE A 69 15.91 16.68 1.47
C ILE A 69 16.46 15.95 2.70
N TYR A 70 17.77 15.75 2.75
CA TYR A 70 18.50 14.99 3.79
C TYR A 70 18.19 13.49 3.88
N HIS A 71 17.48 12.92 2.91
CA HIS A 71 17.22 11.50 2.83
C HIS A 71 17.87 10.87 1.59
N SER A 72 18.07 9.57 1.64
CA SER A 72 18.49 8.81 0.46
C SER A 72 17.35 8.64 -0.53
N LEU A 73 17.67 8.59 -1.82
CA LEU A 73 16.69 8.33 -2.89
C LEU A 73 15.91 7.04 -2.64
N VAL A 74 14.62 7.10 -2.84
CA VAL A 74 13.68 5.99 -2.69
C VAL A 74 13.02 5.71 -4.04
N HIS A 75 12.91 4.44 -4.44
CA HIS A 75 12.25 4.05 -5.67
C HIS A 75 10.93 3.35 -5.37
N VAL A 76 9.91 3.70 -6.13
CA VAL A 76 8.60 3.03 -6.13
C VAL A 76 8.55 2.15 -7.37
N GLU A 77 8.54 0.84 -7.16
CA GLU A 77 8.57 -0.14 -8.23
C GLU A 77 7.28 -0.94 -8.26
N LYS A 78 6.74 -1.11 -9.46
CA LYS A 78 5.66 -2.03 -9.70
C LYS A 78 6.25 -3.38 -10.12
N VAL A 79 6.24 -4.33 -9.22
CA VAL A 79 6.66 -5.70 -9.53
C VAL A 79 5.49 -6.43 -10.18
N ASN A 80 5.55 -6.59 -11.51
CA ASN A 80 4.58 -7.39 -12.25
C ASN A 80 5.06 -8.85 -12.27
N SER A 81 4.31 -9.75 -11.62
CA SER A 81 4.42 -11.17 -11.89
C SER A 81 3.11 -11.65 -12.55
N HIS A 82 3.13 -12.80 -13.24
CA HIS A 82 1.94 -13.37 -13.88
C HIS A 82 0.75 -13.59 -12.92
N GLN A 83 0.97 -13.55 -11.62
CA GLN A 83 -0.05 -13.81 -10.60
C GLN A 83 -0.30 -12.63 -9.66
N VAL A 84 0.59 -11.62 -9.61
CA VAL A 84 0.59 -10.64 -8.54
C VAL A 84 1.12 -9.28 -9.02
N ASN A 85 0.33 -8.22 -8.83
CA ASN A 85 0.80 -6.84 -8.94
C ASN A 85 1.22 -6.37 -7.53
N LEU A 86 2.50 -6.40 -7.24
CA LEU A 86 3.05 -5.93 -5.97
C LEU A 86 3.67 -4.55 -6.19
N LEU A 87 3.32 -3.60 -5.33
CA LEU A 87 4.01 -2.32 -5.23
C LEU A 87 4.99 -2.39 -4.08
N TYR A 88 6.25 -2.22 -4.40
CA TYR A 88 7.34 -2.24 -3.44
C TYR A 88 8.08 -0.91 -3.46
N ILE A 89 8.39 -0.41 -2.27
CA ILE A 89 9.09 0.84 -2.06
C ILE A 89 10.47 0.49 -1.50
N THR A 90 11.49 0.63 -2.37
CA THR A 90 12.86 0.30 -2.02
C THR A 90 13.36 1.17 -0.87
N ARG A 91 14.40 0.73 -0.17
CA ARG A 91 15.03 1.39 0.99
C ARG A 91 14.13 1.57 2.21
N LEU A 92 12.85 1.91 2.04
CA LEU A 92 11.89 1.90 3.15
C LEU A 92 11.46 0.46 3.48
N ASN A 93 11.68 -0.49 2.57
CA ASN A 93 11.24 -1.88 2.69
C ASN A 93 9.72 -1.99 2.94
N TYR A 94 8.96 -1.13 2.27
CA TYR A 94 7.52 -1.11 2.40
C TYR A 94 6.86 -1.76 1.18
N TRP A 95 5.82 -2.50 1.43
CA TRP A 95 4.92 -3.02 0.43
C TRP A 95 3.50 -2.51 0.68
N VAL A 96 2.71 -2.40 -0.39
CA VAL A 96 1.36 -1.82 -0.32
C VAL A 96 0.33 -2.93 -0.40
N ASN A 97 -0.61 -2.92 0.55
CA ASN A 97 -1.72 -3.86 0.65
C ASN A 97 -3.06 -3.12 0.68
N GLY A 98 -4.08 -3.66 0.04
CA GLY A 98 -5.41 -3.08 -0.06
C GLY A 98 -5.82 -2.75 -1.49
N SER A 99 -6.76 -1.84 -1.67
CA SER A 99 -7.28 -1.47 -2.98
C SER A 99 -7.12 0.03 -3.24
N ILE A 100 -6.19 0.37 -4.13
CA ILE A 100 -6.02 1.76 -4.59
C ILE A 100 -7.30 2.21 -5.32
N LYS A 101 -7.92 1.35 -6.13
CA LYS A 101 -9.19 1.66 -6.82
C LYS A 101 -10.34 1.97 -5.88
N GLN A 102 -10.38 1.31 -4.73
CA GLN A 102 -11.38 1.57 -3.69
C GLN A 102 -10.94 2.68 -2.74
N GLY A 103 -9.76 3.25 -2.96
CA GLY A 103 -9.20 4.31 -2.14
C GLY A 103 -8.90 3.88 -0.71
N SER A 104 -8.62 2.60 -0.45
CA SER A 104 -8.28 2.11 0.89
C SER A 104 -7.12 1.13 0.81
N TYR A 105 -5.96 1.55 1.29
CA TYR A 105 -4.73 0.74 1.27
C TYR A 105 -3.80 1.11 2.42
N ALA A 106 -2.84 0.25 2.68
CA ALA A 106 -1.87 0.41 3.76
C ALA A 106 -0.45 0.08 3.30
N PHE A 107 0.50 0.79 3.86
CA PHE A 107 1.93 0.51 3.75
C PHE A 107 2.35 -0.38 4.90
N ARG A 108 3.14 -1.39 4.59
CA ARG A 108 3.60 -2.38 5.58
C ARG A 108 5.09 -2.63 5.45
N SER A 109 5.74 -2.78 6.61
CA SER A 109 7.07 -3.36 6.75
C SER A 109 6.93 -4.75 7.36
N GLY A 110 7.10 -5.79 6.55
CA GLY A 110 6.73 -7.15 6.96
C GLY A 110 5.25 -7.23 7.35
N VAL A 111 4.96 -7.66 8.56
CA VAL A 111 3.59 -7.76 9.09
C VAL A 111 3.07 -6.45 9.72
N LYS A 112 3.97 -5.52 10.05
CA LYS A 112 3.62 -4.26 10.72
C LYS A 112 3.06 -3.26 9.72
N LYS A 113 1.88 -2.67 10.02
CA LYS A 113 1.36 -1.51 9.30
C LYS A 113 2.14 -0.27 9.75
N VAL A 114 2.65 0.52 8.80
CA VAL A 114 3.42 1.76 9.04
C VAL A 114 2.65 2.99 8.61
N ALA A 115 1.76 2.84 7.64
CA ALA A 115 0.85 3.90 7.25
C ALA A 115 -0.42 3.33 6.63
N SER A 116 -1.49 4.12 6.59
CA SER A 116 -2.73 3.80 5.87
C SER A 116 -3.28 5.03 5.18
N VAL A 117 -3.89 4.80 4.01
CA VAL A 117 -4.51 5.85 3.20
C VAL A 117 -5.95 5.49 2.96
N LYS A 118 -6.84 6.47 3.13
CA LYS A 118 -8.27 6.34 2.84
C LYS A 118 -8.72 7.52 1.99
N THR A 119 -9.37 7.21 0.87
CA THR A 119 -10.03 8.21 0.03
C THR A 119 -11.45 8.40 0.52
N THR A 120 -11.88 9.64 0.64
CA THR A 120 -13.26 10.01 0.96
C THR A 120 -13.77 10.93 -0.14
N VAL A 121 -14.96 10.61 -0.66
CA VAL A 121 -15.69 11.44 -1.63
C VAL A 121 -16.86 12.06 -0.88
N ALA A 122 -16.91 13.37 -0.84
CA ALA A 122 -17.99 14.14 -0.20
C ALA A 122 -18.43 15.25 -1.16
N ASP A 123 -19.49 15.97 -0.82
CA ASP A 123 -20.03 17.09 -1.61
C ASP A 123 -18.98 18.18 -1.87
N LYS A 124 -18.02 18.34 -0.98
CA LYS A 124 -16.91 19.29 -1.09
C LYS A 124 -15.75 18.79 -1.94
N GLY A 125 -15.83 17.55 -2.46
CA GLY A 125 -14.83 16.95 -3.34
C GLY A 125 -14.14 15.72 -2.77
N VAL A 126 -13.00 15.38 -3.37
CA VAL A 126 -12.21 14.18 -3.04
C VAL A 126 -11.07 14.56 -2.10
N THR A 127 -10.96 13.82 -1.01
CA THR A 127 -9.87 13.95 -0.03
C THR A 127 -9.17 12.63 0.19
N LEU A 128 -7.86 12.69 0.44
CA LEU A 128 -7.09 11.55 0.96
C LEU A 128 -6.76 11.81 2.43
N THR A 129 -7.04 10.84 3.26
CA THR A 129 -6.63 10.85 4.67
C THR A 129 -5.49 9.84 4.84
N CYS A 130 -4.33 10.33 5.26
CA CYS A 130 -3.12 9.54 5.49
C CYS A 130 -2.83 9.46 6.98
N GLN A 131 -2.89 8.26 7.55
CA GLN A 131 -2.43 8.01 8.91
C GLN A 131 -1.02 7.44 8.82
N ILE A 132 -0.04 8.08 9.45
CA ILE A 132 1.39 7.76 9.34
C ILE A 132 1.96 7.61 10.75
N ASP A 133 2.67 6.51 10.99
CA ASP A 133 3.16 6.18 12.33
C ASP A 133 4.45 6.94 12.66
N ARG A 134 5.32 7.19 11.66
CA ARG A 134 6.64 7.78 11.86
C ARG A 134 6.78 9.09 11.08
N GLU A 135 7.37 10.09 11.71
CA GLU A 135 7.55 11.43 11.13
C GLU A 135 8.45 11.39 9.88
N GLU A 136 9.50 10.58 9.90
CA GLU A 136 10.44 10.43 8.80
C GLU A 136 9.79 9.86 7.52
N ASP A 137 8.65 9.18 7.64
CA ASP A 137 7.94 8.59 6.51
C ASP A 137 6.95 9.57 5.85
N ILE A 138 6.65 10.69 6.50
CA ILE A 138 5.61 11.64 6.04
C ILE A 138 5.82 12.07 4.59
N PRO A 139 6.96 12.62 4.17
CA PRO A 139 7.12 13.12 2.81
C PRO A 139 6.98 12.01 1.77
N PHE A 140 7.48 10.82 2.06
CA PHE A 140 7.40 9.69 1.16
C PHE A 140 5.96 9.21 0.99
N ILE A 141 5.25 9.00 2.10
CA ILE A 141 3.87 8.49 2.06
C ILE A 141 2.93 9.48 1.39
N LEU A 142 3.06 10.79 1.65
CA LEU A 142 2.22 11.82 1.04
C LEU A 142 2.42 11.87 -0.49
N LEU A 143 3.67 11.87 -0.97
CA LEU A 143 3.97 11.86 -2.40
C LEU A 143 3.45 10.60 -3.09
N ILE A 144 3.65 9.42 -2.47
CA ILE A 144 3.18 8.14 -3.02
C ILE A 144 1.64 8.10 -3.02
N ALA A 145 0.99 8.62 -1.97
CA ALA A 145 -0.47 8.64 -1.90
C ALA A 145 -1.08 9.44 -3.07
N VAL A 146 -0.49 10.58 -3.41
CA VAL A 146 -0.91 11.37 -4.57
C VAL A 146 -0.60 10.65 -5.88
N LEU A 147 0.59 10.04 -6.02
CA LEU A 147 0.94 9.25 -7.20
C LEU A 147 -0.09 8.15 -7.45
N PHE A 148 -0.54 7.46 -6.41
CA PHE A 148 -1.50 6.36 -6.54
C PHE A 148 -2.90 6.80 -6.97
N THR A 149 -3.26 8.07 -6.84
CA THR A 149 -4.50 8.59 -7.43
C THR A 149 -4.48 8.57 -8.96
N GLN A 150 -3.29 8.61 -9.56
CA GLN A 150 -3.07 8.57 -11.01
C GLN A 150 -2.93 7.13 -11.52
N TRP A 151 -2.52 6.22 -10.64
CA TRP A 151 -2.32 4.82 -11.01
C TRP A 151 -3.58 3.99 -10.79
N HIS A 152 -4.14 3.47 -11.87
CA HIS A 152 -5.18 2.44 -11.81
C HIS A 152 -4.57 1.06 -11.50
N VAL A 153 -3.78 0.98 -10.43
CA VAL A 153 -3.11 -0.25 -10.00
C VAL A 153 -3.99 -0.97 -9.00
N THR A 154 -4.16 -2.28 -9.21
CA THR A 154 -4.83 -3.14 -8.23
C THR A 154 -3.75 -3.80 -7.36
N PRO A 155 -3.62 -3.45 -6.09
CA PRO A 155 -2.71 -4.15 -5.19
C PRO A 155 -3.17 -5.58 -4.94
N LEU A 156 -2.24 -6.39 -4.47
CA LEU A 156 -2.46 -7.75 -4.02
C LEU A 156 -3.55 -7.82 -2.96
N LYS A 157 -4.59 -8.58 -3.23
CA LYS A 157 -5.38 -9.16 -2.14
C LYS A 157 -4.55 -10.31 -1.57
N LEU A 158 -4.05 -10.17 -0.36
CA LEU A 158 -3.59 -11.34 0.38
C LEU A 158 -4.79 -12.30 0.47
N PRO A 159 -4.59 -13.59 0.21
CA PRO A 159 -5.64 -14.57 0.46
C PRO A 159 -6.09 -14.41 1.91
N ASP A 160 -7.40 -14.35 2.14
CA ASP A 160 -7.97 -14.42 3.48
C ASP A 160 -7.53 -15.75 4.07
N PHE A 161 -6.51 -15.72 4.92
CA PHE A 161 -6.17 -16.90 5.69
C PHE A 161 -7.36 -17.18 6.61
N PRO A 162 -8.00 -18.34 6.49
CA PRO A 162 -9.05 -18.69 7.44
C PRO A 162 -8.43 -18.61 8.85
N PRO A 163 -9.14 -18.06 9.82
CA PRO A 163 -8.64 -17.97 11.18
C PRO A 163 -8.15 -19.36 11.57
N LEU A 164 -6.89 -19.46 11.99
CA LEU A 164 -6.31 -20.68 12.50
C LEU A 164 -7.28 -21.17 13.58
N MET A 165 -8.12 -22.17 13.24
CA MET A 165 -8.96 -22.83 14.22
C MET A 165 -8.02 -23.34 15.30
N ASN A 166 -8.09 -22.71 16.47
CA ASN A 166 -7.51 -23.22 17.68
C ASN A 166 -8.05 -24.65 17.85
N ARG A 167 -7.32 -25.63 17.35
CA ARG A 167 -7.55 -27.02 17.72
C ARG A 167 -7.31 -27.09 19.21
N ARG A 168 -8.35 -26.81 19.99
CA ARG A 168 -8.42 -27.26 21.38
C ARG A 168 -8.17 -28.76 21.30
N ARG A 169 -7.02 -29.17 21.84
CA ARG A 169 -6.74 -30.54 22.15
C ARG A 169 -7.85 -31.02 23.11
N THR A 170 -8.86 -31.67 22.56
CA THR A 170 -9.68 -32.56 23.33
C THR A 170 -8.83 -33.78 23.62
N ALA A 171 -8.19 -33.76 24.79
CA ALA A 171 -7.69 -34.97 25.40
C ALA A 171 -8.90 -35.83 25.75
N GLY A 172 -8.86 -37.08 25.38
CA GLY A 172 -9.77 -38.09 25.95
C GLY A 172 -10.51 -38.91 24.87
N ASN A 173 -10.05 -40.01 24.47
CA ASN A 173 -10.44 -41.35 24.89
C ASN A 173 -9.87 -42.40 23.93
N THR A 174 -8.98 -43.14 24.49
CA THR A 174 -8.63 -44.48 24.04
C THR A 174 -9.88 -45.33 23.95
N SER A 175 -10.18 -45.85 22.79
CA SER A 175 -11.05 -47.01 22.63
C SER A 175 -10.46 -47.95 21.61
N PHE A 176 -9.98 -49.05 22.15
CA PHE A 176 -9.61 -50.27 21.49
C PHE A 176 -10.65 -50.69 20.45
N PHE A 177 -10.27 -50.90 19.22
CA PHE A 177 -10.97 -51.87 18.38
C PHE A 177 -9.97 -52.82 17.70
N LYS A 178 -10.21 -54.06 18.13
CA LYS A 178 -9.58 -55.31 17.76
C LYS A 178 -9.54 -55.51 16.23
N LEU A 179 -8.41 -56.14 15.89
CA LEU A 179 -8.24 -57.11 14.82
C LEU A 179 -9.50 -57.78 14.31
N LEU A 180 -9.61 -57.86 13.03
CA LEU A 180 -10.06 -59.05 12.32
C LEU A 180 -9.48 -59.06 10.91
N LEU A 181 -8.48 -59.89 10.69
CA LEU A 181 -8.11 -60.43 9.39
C LEU A 181 -9.14 -61.49 8.99
N PRO A 182 -9.35 -61.69 7.72
CA PRO A 182 -9.43 -63.05 7.23
C PRO A 182 -8.39 -63.30 6.10
N CYS A 183 -7.72 -64.37 6.36
CA CYS A 183 -6.94 -65.19 5.41
C CYS A 183 -7.86 -65.76 4.34
N GLY A 184 -7.47 -65.72 3.08
CA GLY A 184 -8.23 -66.29 1.99
C GLY A 184 -7.38 -66.58 0.74
N ARG A 185 -6.74 -67.70 0.76
CA ARG A 185 -5.97 -68.39 -0.24
C ARG A 185 -6.89 -69.02 -1.32
N LYS A 186 -6.56 -68.90 -2.59
CA LYS A 186 -6.73 -69.93 -3.70
C LYS A 186 -6.20 -69.34 -5.02
N ARG A 187 -5.10 -69.81 -5.58
CA ARG A 187 -4.80 -70.93 -6.51
C ARG A 187 -5.81 -71.05 -7.68
N GLY A 188 -5.22 -71.08 -8.90
CA GLY A 188 -5.75 -71.64 -10.15
C GLY A 188 -5.22 -70.87 -11.36
N ARG A 189 -4.10 -71.30 -11.98
CA ARG A 189 -3.91 -72.16 -13.16
C ARG A 189 -4.92 -71.87 -14.30
N ARG A 190 -4.49 -71.23 -15.35
CA ARG A 190 -4.08 -71.79 -16.65
C ARG A 190 -3.48 -70.69 -17.50
#